data_4b7cc7662901944b81d29e727ecb3559
#
_entry.id   4b7cc7662901944b81d29e727ecb3559
#
_cell.length_a   1.000
_cell.length_b   1.000
_cell.length_c   1.000
_cell.angle_alpha   90.00
_cell.angle_beta   90.00
_cell.angle_gamma   90.00
#
_symmetry.space_group_name_H-M   'P 1'
#
loop_
_entity.id
_entity.type
_entity.pdbx_description
1 polymer ?
#
loop_
_entity_poly.entity_id
_entity_poly.type
_entity_poly.pdbx_seq_one_letter_code
_entity_poly.pdbx_strand_id
1 'polypeptide(L)'
;MGILEKIQEIEFEMRRTQKNKATEYHLGLLKGKLAKLRHQLLEPQTKSGPKGEGFDVLKSGDARVAFIGFPSVGKSTLLTSITKTKSEVASYEFTTLTAIPGVLEYDGAEIQVLDLPGIIEGAAQGKGRGRQVVSVAKTADLILMVLDASKSSDQKQKLEYELEQVGIRLNRRPPNATVTVKKNGGIKFNHTVPLTHMDYKMAYNILHEYKIHNADVMLREDITVDDFIDVVIGNRRYINCIYCYNKIDSVSLEEVDRLAHLPHSIVISCELKLNLDYLVERIWSELNLLRIYTKRKSEMPDFSEALIVRKGSTIEQVCNQIHRSLAEQLRYALVWGRSAKHNPQRVSLTHVVQEGDVVSIVTK
;
A
#
# COMPACT_ATOMS: atom_id res chain seq x y z
N MET A 1 -9.08 33.49 -3.03
CA MET A 1 -8.08 32.61 -2.37
C MET A 1 -8.17 31.21 -2.97
N GLY A 2 -7.08 30.75 -3.58
CA GLY A 2 -6.99 29.41 -4.14
C GLY A 2 -6.87 28.33 -3.03
N ILE A 3 -7.12 27.06 -3.36
CA ILE A 3 -6.98 25.96 -2.38
C ILE A 3 -5.54 25.87 -1.86
N LEU A 4 -4.53 26.11 -2.69
CA LEU A 4 -3.12 26.11 -2.30
C LEU A 4 -2.78 27.21 -1.30
N GLU A 5 -3.31 28.42 -1.49
CA GLU A 5 -3.11 29.54 -0.56
C GLU A 5 -3.69 29.22 0.84
N LYS A 6 -4.89 28.63 0.86
CA LYS A 6 -5.53 28.17 2.11
C LYS A 6 -4.72 27.09 2.83
N ILE A 7 -4.14 26.15 2.08
CA ILE A 7 -3.25 25.12 2.65
C ILE A 7 -2.03 25.77 3.30
N GLN A 8 -1.37 26.69 2.61
CA GLN A 8 -0.19 27.41 3.13
C GLN A 8 -0.52 28.23 4.38
N GLU A 9 -1.67 28.88 4.40
CA GLU A 9 -2.14 29.67 5.55
C GLU A 9 -2.35 28.77 6.78
N ILE A 10 -3.03 27.63 6.62
CA ILE A 10 -3.25 26.66 7.70
C ILE A 10 -1.93 26.06 8.18
N GLU A 11 -1.02 25.69 7.27
CA GLU A 11 0.31 25.18 7.64
C GLU A 11 1.13 26.21 8.41
N PHE A 12 1.07 27.46 8.01
CA PHE A 12 1.72 28.55 8.72
C PHE A 12 1.14 28.77 10.13
N GLU A 13 -0.20 28.73 10.25
CA GLU A 13 -0.87 28.82 11.55
C GLU A 13 -0.48 27.65 12.47
N MET A 14 -0.46 26.42 11.95
CA MET A 14 -0.04 25.24 12.70
C MET A 14 1.41 25.31 13.19
N ARG A 15 2.34 25.88 12.38
CA ARG A 15 3.74 26.05 12.77
C ARG A 15 3.92 27.10 13.88
N ARG A 16 3.09 28.13 13.90
CA ARG A 16 3.14 29.18 14.91
C ARG A 16 2.44 28.80 16.22
N THR A 17 1.51 27.85 16.15
CA THR A 17 0.74 27.45 17.33
C THR A 17 1.59 26.51 18.19
N GLN A 18 1.83 26.92 19.43
CA GLN A 18 2.55 26.11 20.41
C GLN A 18 1.71 24.86 20.77
N LYS A 19 2.34 23.69 20.77
CA LYS A 19 1.68 22.42 21.13
C LYS A 19 1.55 22.30 22.65
N ASN A 20 0.34 22.49 23.16
CA ASN A 20 -0.02 22.29 24.56
C ASN A 20 -1.48 21.83 24.68
N LYS A 21 -1.90 21.37 25.84
CA LYS A 21 -3.25 20.85 26.08
C LYS A 21 -4.37 21.84 25.72
N ALA A 22 -4.14 23.15 25.84
CA ALA A 22 -5.11 24.19 25.50
C ALA A 22 -5.26 24.39 23.98
N THR A 23 -4.19 24.17 23.21
CA THR A 23 -4.18 24.34 21.75
C THR A 23 -4.39 23.06 20.98
N GLU A 24 -4.36 21.91 21.64
CA GLU A 24 -4.50 20.59 21.02
C GLU A 24 -5.81 20.47 20.22
N TYR A 25 -6.88 20.97 20.78
CA TYR A 25 -8.18 21.02 20.13
C TYR A 25 -8.16 21.84 18.82
N HIS A 26 -7.59 23.03 18.88
CA HIS A 26 -7.46 23.91 17.71
C HIS A 26 -6.58 23.28 16.63
N LEU A 27 -5.45 22.69 17.02
CA LEU A 27 -4.56 21.96 16.12
C LEU A 27 -5.27 20.76 15.48
N GLY A 28 -6.12 20.04 16.19
CA GLY A 28 -6.93 18.94 15.65
C GLY A 28 -7.88 19.41 14.55
N LEU A 29 -8.56 20.54 14.75
CA LEU A 29 -9.42 21.13 13.72
C LEU A 29 -8.63 21.59 12.49
N LEU A 30 -7.48 22.23 12.69
CA LEU A 30 -6.61 22.64 11.58
C LEU A 30 -6.12 21.45 10.77
N LYS A 31 -5.76 20.33 11.41
CA LYS A 31 -5.42 19.07 10.75
C LYS A 31 -6.59 18.53 9.91
N GLY A 32 -7.80 18.53 10.47
CA GLY A 32 -9.01 18.14 9.74
C GLY A 32 -9.24 18.98 8.48
N LYS A 33 -9.15 20.30 8.59
CA LYS A 33 -9.27 21.23 7.46
C LYS A 33 -8.19 21.01 6.40
N LEU A 34 -6.94 20.85 6.85
CA LEU A 34 -5.79 20.61 5.97
C LEU A 34 -5.98 19.30 5.17
N ALA A 35 -6.34 18.22 5.85
CA ALA A 35 -6.58 16.92 5.20
C ALA A 35 -7.71 17.00 4.16
N LYS A 36 -8.78 17.72 4.46
CA LYS A 36 -9.91 17.96 3.54
C LYS A 36 -9.47 18.75 2.30
N LEU A 37 -8.74 19.86 2.47
CA LEU A 37 -8.27 20.67 1.35
C LEU A 37 -7.30 19.90 0.46
N ARG A 38 -6.40 19.10 1.03
CA ARG A 38 -5.48 18.23 0.30
C ARG A 38 -6.23 17.15 -0.48
N HIS A 39 -7.27 16.58 0.12
CA HIS A 39 -8.14 15.63 -0.57
C HIS A 39 -8.81 16.28 -1.79
N GLN A 40 -9.41 17.45 -1.62
CA GLN A 40 -10.03 18.22 -2.72
C GLN A 40 -9.03 18.58 -3.83
N LEU A 41 -7.77 18.83 -3.48
CA LEU A 41 -6.72 19.11 -4.46
C LEU A 41 -6.38 17.86 -5.30
N LEU A 42 -6.46 16.67 -4.70
CA LEU A 42 -6.10 15.40 -5.35
C LEU A 42 -7.29 14.76 -6.10
N GLU A 43 -8.53 15.13 -5.76
CA GLU A 43 -9.70 14.68 -6.50
C GLU A 43 -9.69 15.26 -7.93
N PRO A 44 -9.99 14.45 -8.95
CA PRO A 44 -10.21 14.99 -10.29
C PRO A 44 -11.42 15.93 -10.22
N GLN A 45 -11.26 17.16 -10.68
CA GLN A 45 -12.38 18.07 -10.87
C GLN A 45 -13.29 17.43 -11.94
N THR A 46 -14.35 16.77 -11.51
CA THR A 46 -15.43 16.26 -12.37
C THR A 46 -16.22 17.44 -12.93
N LYS A 47 -15.62 18.20 -13.85
CA LYS A 47 -16.37 18.96 -14.83
C LYS A 47 -16.55 18.03 -16.04
N SER A 48 -17.81 17.73 -16.33
CA SER A 48 -18.36 17.08 -17.51
C SER A 48 -17.50 17.21 -18.77
N GLY A 49 -16.44 16.44 -18.86
CA GLY A 49 -15.71 16.15 -20.08
C GLY A 49 -15.86 14.66 -20.38
N PRO A 50 -15.69 14.19 -21.61
CA PRO A 50 -15.65 12.77 -21.91
C PRO A 50 -14.71 12.12 -20.91
N LYS A 51 -15.08 10.94 -20.38
CA LYS A 51 -14.26 10.16 -19.43
C LYS A 51 -12.86 10.08 -20.04
N GLY A 52 -11.97 11.00 -19.62
CA GLY A 52 -10.57 10.97 -20.00
C GLY A 52 -10.03 9.63 -19.52
N GLU A 53 -9.33 8.96 -20.39
CA GLU A 53 -8.64 7.72 -20.13
C GLU A 53 -7.96 7.81 -18.77
N GLY A 54 -8.55 7.11 -17.79
CA GLY A 54 -7.96 6.99 -16.48
C GLY A 54 -6.58 6.35 -16.66
N PHE A 55 -5.58 6.92 -16.02
CA PHE A 55 -4.22 6.38 -15.98
C PHE A 55 -4.21 5.12 -15.11
N ASP A 56 -4.93 4.09 -15.53
CA ASP A 56 -4.91 2.79 -14.88
C ASP A 56 -3.92 1.92 -15.65
N VAL A 57 -2.72 1.80 -15.08
CA VAL A 57 -1.83 0.72 -15.49
C VAL A 57 -2.54 -0.56 -15.08
N LEU A 58 -2.99 -1.34 -16.05
CA LEU A 58 -3.65 -2.62 -15.79
C LEU A 58 -2.76 -3.46 -14.86
N LYS A 59 -3.35 -3.99 -13.80
CA LYS A 59 -2.64 -4.89 -12.89
C LYS A 59 -2.37 -6.18 -13.65
N SER A 60 -1.12 -6.44 -13.93
CA SER A 60 -0.61 -7.67 -14.52
C SER A 60 0.16 -8.46 -13.47
N GLY A 61 0.11 -9.79 -13.52
CA GLY A 61 0.78 -10.66 -12.57
C GLY A 61 0.12 -10.73 -11.19
N ASP A 62 0.81 -11.38 -10.25
CA ASP A 62 0.31 -11.73 -8.93
C ASP A 62 0.37 -10.57 -7.94
N ALA A 63 1.39 -9.73 -8.06
CA ALA A 63 1.59 -8.57 -7.20
C ALA A 63 2.24 -7.39 -7.95
N ARG A 64 2.17 -6.22 -7.34
CA ARG A 64 2.74 -4.98 -7.87
C ARG A 64 3.62 -4.30 -6.84
N VAL A 65 4.86 -4.00 -7.23
CA VAL A 65 5.84 -3.25 -6.42
C VAL A 65 6.11 -1.91 -7.08
N ALA A 66 6.03 -0.82 -6.33
CA ALA A 66 6.34 0.52 -6.81
C ALA A 66 7.72 0.96 -6.30
N PHE A 67 8.61 1.34 -7.21
CA PHE A 67 9.91 1.93 -6.88
C PHE A 67 9.79 3.42 -6.75
N ILE A 68 10.22 3.94 -5.61
CA ILE A 68 10.17 5.35 -5.27
C ILE A 68 11.55 5.79 -4.80
N GLY A 69 11.99 6.96 -5.18
CA GLY A 69 13.29 7.49 -4.75
C GLY A 69 13.71 8.70 -5.57
N PHE A 70 14.71 9.42 -5.09
CA PHE A 70 15.25 10.60 -5.75
C PHE A 70 15.90 10.26 -7.10
N PRO A 71 16.11 11.22 -7.99
CA PRO A 71 16.92 11.02 -9.19
C PRO A 71 18.32 10.51 -8.81
N SER A 72 18.91 9.69 -9.67
CA SER A 72 20.28 9.18 -9.55
C SER A 72 20.60 8.28 -8.34
N VAL A 73 19.58 7.80 -7.61
CA VAL A 73 19.78 6.79 -6.52
C VAL A 73 19.97 5.37 -7.06
N GLY A 74 19.79 5.15 -8.36
CA GLY A 74 19.98 3.85 -9.00
C GLY A 74 18.72 3.00 -9.17
N LYS A 75 17.51 3.60 -9.17
CA LYS A 75 16.24 2.86 -9.37
C LYS A 75 16.20 2.05 -10.66
N SER A 76 16.50 2.68 -11.79
CA SER A 76 16.47 2.02 -13.09
C SER A 76 17.57 0.97 -13.23
N THR A 77 18.73 1.20 -12.62
CA THR A 77 19.80 0.19 -12.52
C THR A 77 19.36 -1.01 -11.70
N LEU A 78 18.71 -0.77 -10.56
CA LEU A 78 18.14 -1.83 -9.73
C LEU A 78 17.09 -2.61 -10.49
N LEU A 79 16.16 -1.94 -11.17
CA LEU A 79 15.15 -2.58 -12.00
C LEU A 79 15.79 -3.54 -13.01
N THR A 80 16.78 -3.05 -13.77
CA THR A 80 17.48 -3.86 -14.77
C THR A 80 18.25 -5.04 -14.13
N SER A 81 18.72 -4.89 -12.90
CA SER A 81 19.51 -5.93 -12.21
C SER A 81 18.67 -7.06 -11.66
N ILE A 82 17.42 -6.80 -11.26
CA ILE A 82 16.52 -7.81 -10.66
C ILE A 82 15.51 -8.39 -11.65
N THR A 83 15.27 -7.73 -12.79
CA THR A 83 14.38 -8.25 -13.84
C THR A 83 15.18 -9.08 -14.84
N LYS A 84 14.75 -10.30 -15.14
CA LYS A 84 15.43 -11.21 -16.09
C LYS A 84 15.31 -10.78 -17.55
N THR A 85 14.35 -9.97 -17.88
CA THR A 85 14.14 -9.44 -19.22
C THR A 85 14.86 -8.11 -19.38
N LYS A 86 15.90 -8.04 -20.22
CA LYS A 86 16.15 -6.83 -21.00
C LYS A 86 14.81 -6.48 -21.61
N SER A 87 14.17 -5.44 -21.07
CA SER A 87 12.86 -5.00 -21.46
C SER A 87 12.61 -5.26 -22.96
N GLU A 88 11.96 -6.35 -23.33
CA GLU A 88 10.95 -6.20 -24.33
C GLU A 88 10.00 -5.19 -23.70
N VAL A 89 10.21 -3.95 -24.08
CA VAL A 89 9.27 -2.86 -23.86
C VAL A 89 7.99 -3.42 -24.44
N ALA A 90 7.19 -4.05 -23.57
CA ALA A 90 5.83 -4.33 -23.95
C ALA A 90 5.30 -2.94 -24.31
N SER A 91 5.14 -2.74 -25.59
CA SER A 91 4.58 -1.53 -26.18
C SER A 91 3.12 -1.46 -25.73
N TYR A 92 2.93 -1.12 -24.47
CA TYR A 92 1.65 -0.66 -24.00
C TYR A 92 1.47 0.72 -24.65
N GLU A 93 0.65 0.76 -25.69
CA GLU A 93 0.34 1.91 -26.56
C GLU A 93 -0.15 3.18 -25.82
N PHE A 94 -0.08 3.21 -24.47
CA PHE A 94 -0.60 4.31 -23.64
C PHE A 94 0.44 4.88 -22.65
N THR A 95 1.73 4.88 -22.98
CA THR A 95 2.76 5.43 -22.11
C THR A 95 3.04 6.91 -22.42
N THR A 96 2.15 7.78 -22.00
CA THR A 96 2.48 9.21 -21.81
C THR A 96 3.19 9.49 -20.49
N LEU A 97 3.27 8.53 -19.58
CA LEU A 97 4.16 8.51 -18.42
C LEU A 97 5.24 7.44 -18.65
N THR A 98 6.49 7.85 -18.48
CA THR A 98 7.67 6.97 -18.51
C THR A 98 7.76 6.09 -17.25
N ALA A 99 6.70 5.37 -16.87
CA ALA A 99 6.82 4.27 -15.95
C ALA A 99 7.29 3.05 -16.75
N ILE A 100 8.52 2.61 -16.56
CA ILE A 100 9.06 1.43 -17.23
C ILE A 100 8.59 0.23 -16.39
N PRO A 101 7.62 -0.57 -16.86
CA PRO A 101 7.24 -1.78 -16.15
C PRO A 101 8.29 -2.85 -16.35
N GLY A 102 8.81 -3.40 -15.28
CA GLY A 102 9.59 -4.64 -15.28
C GLY A 102 8.76 -5.78 -14.72
N VAL A 103 9.07 -7.01 -15.08
CA VAL A 103 8.51 -8.21 -14.46
C VAL A 103 9.64 -8.92 -13.72
N LEU A 104 9.45 -9.10 -12.42
CA LEU A 104 10.30 -9.91 -11.57
C LEU A 104 9.64 -11.27 -11.41
N GLU A 105 10.30 -12.30 -11.89
CA GLU A 105 9.88 -13.69 -11.69
C GLU A 105 10.60 -14.25 -10.46
N TYR A 106 9.85 -14.74 -9.50
CA TYR A 106 10.38 -15.39 -8.31
C TYR A 106 9.45 -16.51 -7.85
N ASP A 107 10.00 -17.71 -7.70
CA ASP A 107 9.26 -18.88 -7.20
C ASP A 107 7.92 -19.16 -7.93
N GLY A 108 7.88 -18.93 -9.24
CA GLY A 108 6.69 -19.12 -10.07
C GLY A 108 5.68 -17.97 -10.01
N ALA A 109 5.97 -16.90 -9.29
CA ALA A 109 5.16 -15.70 -9.27
C ALA A 109 5.70 -14.64 -10.24
N GLU A 110 4.79 -13.92 -10.87
CA GLU A 110 5.07 -12.75 -11.68
C GLU A 110 4.76 -11.47 -10.89
N ILE A 111 5.80 -10.75 -10.49
CA ILE A 111 5.68 -9.50 -9.74
C ILE A 111 5.92 -8.33 -10.69
N GLN A 112 4.91 -7.52 -10.92
CA GLN A 112 5.01 -6.31 -11.70
C GLN A 112 5.78 -5.24 -10.92
N VAL A 113 6.89 -4.74 -11.46
CA VAL A 113 7.69 -3.68 -10.86
C VAL A 113 7.48 -2.40 -11.67
N LEU A 114 7.13 -1.32 -11.01
CA LEU A 114 6.90 -0.01 -11.62
C LEU A 114 7.94 1.00 -11.11
N ASP A 115 8.80 1.49 -12.00
CA ASP A 115 9.64 2.65 -11.70
C ASP A 115 8.79 3.92 -11.79
N LEU A 116 8.62 4.61 -10.68
CA LEU A 116 7.83 5.83 -10.58
C LEU A 116 8.76 7.06 -10.50
N PRO A 117 9.14 7.64 -11.63
CA PRO A 117 9.94 8.85 -11.63
C PRO A 117 9.11 10.06 -11.19
N GLY A 118 9.71 10.97 -10.43
CA GLY A 118 9.17 12.32 -10.22
C GLY A 118 8.11 12.50 -9.13
N ILE A 119 8.01 11.61 -8.11
CA ILE A 119 7.14 11.85 -6.93
C ILE A 119 7.61 13.07 -6.10
N ILE A 120 8.83 13.55 -6.26
CA ILE A 120 9.68 14.08 -5.22
C ILE A 120 9.49 15.56 -4.92
N GLU A 121 8.93 16.38 -5.78
CA GLU A 121 8.74 17.79 -5.44
C GLU A 121 7.41 18.31 -5.99
N GLY A 122 6.47 18.57 -5.08
CA GLY A 122 5.19 19.19 -5.40
C GLY A 122 4.07 18.23 -5.82
N ALA A 123 4.22 16.91 -5.65
CA ALA A 123 3.13 15.96 -5.87
C ALA A 123 1.94 16.25 -4.94
N ALA A 124 2.23 16.59 -3.68
CA ALA A 124 1.23 17.03 -2.70
C ALA A 124 0.58 18.38 -3.08
N GLN A 125 1.26 19.21 -3.85
CA GLN A 125 0.74 20.50 -4.34
C GLN A 125 -0.08 20.36 -5.61
N GLY A 126 -0.25 19.15 -6.13
CA GLY A 126 -1.02 18.90 -7.35
C GLY A 126 -0.40 19.48 -8.63
N LYS A 127 0.88 19.87 -8.59
CA LYS A 127 1.58 20.40 -9.75
C LYS A 127 2.01 19.27 -10.69
N GLY A 128 1.74 19.41 -11.97
CA GLY A 128 2.21 18.52 -13.03
C GLY A 128 1.69 17.07 -12.95
N ARG A 129 2.57 16.12 -13.26
CA ARG A 129 2.27 14.68 -13.33
C ARG A 129 2.17 13.98 -11.98
N GLY A 130 2.41 14.69 -10.86
CA GLY A 130 2.44 14.10 -9.51
C GLY A 130 1.15 13.35 -9.12
N ARG A 131 -0.02 13.84 -9.54
CA ARG A 131 -1.31 13.14 -9.26
C ARG A 131 -1.38 11.75 -9.89
N GLN A 132 -0.88 11.60 -11.10
CA GLN A 132 -0.90 10.33 -11.85
C GLN A 132 0.03 9.32 -11.18
N VAL A 133 1.22 9.75 -10.83
CA VAL A 133 2.21 8.93 -10.13
C VAL A 133 1.68 8.45 -8.77
N VAL A 134 1.01 9.34 -8.03
CA VAL A 134 0.35 8.99 -6.77
C VAL A 134 -0.77 7.98 -6.97
N SER A 135 -1.57 8.13 -8.02
CA SER A 135 -2.64 7.17 -8.34
C SER A 135 -2.06 5.78 -8.55
N VAL A 136 -0.97 5.67 -9.33
CA VAL A 136 -0.28 4.40 -9.56
C VAL A 136 0.34 3.86 -8.26
N ALA A 137 1.00 4.70 -7.45
CA ALA A 137 1.57 4.29 -6.17
C ALA A 137 0.51 3.71 -5.21
N LYS A 138 -0.71 4.25 -5.21
CA LYS A 138 -1.84 3.72 -4.42
C LYS A 138 -2.31 2.33 -4.85
N THR A 139 -2.01 1.91 -6.06
CA THR A 139 -2.35 0.57 -6.56
C THR A 139 -1.29 -0.48 -6.25
N ALA A 140 -0.12 -0.07 -5.76
CA ALA A 140 0.96 -0.97 -5.39
C ALA A 140 0.60 -1.79 -4.13
N ASP A 141 1.08 -3.03 -4.10
CA ASP A 141 0.97 -3.92 -2.95
C ASP A 141 2.14 -3.73 -1.98
N LEU A 142 3.29 -3.27 -2.50
CA LEU A 142 4.51 -2.96 -1.75
C LEU A 142 5.20 -1.74 -2.35
N ILE A 143 5.76 -0.89 -1.50
CA ILE A 143 6.63 0.22 -1.92
C ILE A 143 8.09 -0.13 -1.61
N LEU A 144 8.96 -0.03 -2.61
CA LEU A 144 10.39 -0.08 -2.44
C LEU A 144 10.96 1.33 -2.54
N MET A 145 11.34 1.89 -1.40
CA MET A 145 11.94 3.22 -1.34
C MET A 145 13.46 3.10 -1.51
N VAL A 146 13.96 3.48 -2.70
CA VAL A 146 15.39 3.42 -3.01
C VAL A 146 16.07 4.71 -2.56
N LEU A 147 17.05 4.56 -1.67
CA LEU A 147 17.80 5.64 -1.02
C LEU A 147 19.27 5.50 -1.36
N ASP A 148 20.00 6.60 -1.38
CA ASP A 148 21.45 6.62 -1.55
C ASP A 148 22.11 6.56 -0.18
N ALA A 149 22.89 5.51 0.09
CA ALA A 149 23.55 5.30 1.38
C ALA A 149 24.55 6.40 1.73
N SER A 150 25.12 7.08 0.71
CA SER A 150 26.09 8.17 0.90
C SER A 150 25.46 9.50 1.30
N LYS A 151 24.11 9.60 1.24
CA LYS A 151 23.39 10.84 1.51
C LYS A 151 22.71 10.81 2.87
N SER A 152 22.36 12.01 3.37
CA SER A 152 21.71 12.17 4.68
C SER A 152 20.35 11.48 4.76
N SER A 153 19.92 11.14 5.97
CA SER A 153 18.60 10.57 6.29
C SER A 153 17.41 11.48 5.90
N ASP A 154 17.66 12.74 5.52
CA ASP A 154 16.64 13.69 5.11
C ASP A 154 15.87 13.24 3.88
N GLN A 155 16.49 12.43 3.01
CA GLN A 155 15.83 11.86 1.83
C GLN A 155 14.64 10.99 2.21
N LYS A 156 14.84 10.09 3.19
CA LYS A 156 13.79 9.22 3.70
C LYS A 156 12.62 10.03 4.25
N GLN A 157 12.91 10.98 5.12
CA GLN A 157 11.90 11.82 5.78
C GLN A 157 11.08 12.64 4.78
N LYS A 158 11.73 13.22 3.75
CA LYS A 158 11.05 13.97 2.69
C LYS A 158 10.11 13.08 1.89
N LEU A 159 10.54 11.90 1.49
CA LEU A 159 9.72 10.96 0.72
C LEU A 159 8.54 10.43 1.55
N GLU A 160 8.77 10.07 2.81
CA GLU A 160 7.70 9.66 3.73
C GLU A 160 6.67 10.79 3.88
N TYR A 161 7.12 12.01 4.10
CA TYR A 161 6.24 13.17 4.21
C TYR A 161 5.39 13.38 2.96
N GLU A 162 5.97 13.36 1.76
CA GLU A 162 5.24 13.51 0.50
C GLU A 162 4.19 12.39 0.32
N LEU A 163 4.53 11.14 0.62
CA LEU A 163 3.60 10.02 0.54
C LEU A 163 2.47 10.12 1.58
N GLU A 164 2.76 10.56 2.78
CA GLU A 164 1.74 10.82 3.81
C GLU A 164 0.76 11.92 3.37
N GLN A 165 1.25 12.98 2.73
CA GLN A 165 0.42 14.09 2.23
C GLN A 165 -0.60 13.62 1.18
N VAL A 166 -0.21 12.68 0.33
CA VAL A 166 -1.09 12.13 -0.71
C VAL A 166 -1.98 10.99 -0.21
N GLY A 167 -1.86 10.64 1.07
CA GLY A 167 -2.72 9.68 1.75
C GLY A 167 -2.25 8.23 1.66
N ILE A 168 -0.95 8.01 1.52
CA ILE A 168 -0.32 6.70 1.67
C ILE A 168 0.32 6.65 3.06
N ARG A 169 0.02 5.59 3.82
CA ARG A 169 0.58 5.32 5.15
C ARG A 169 1.53 4.14 5.03
N LEU A 170 2.82 4.40 5.27
CA LEU A 170 3.87 3.39 5.16
C LEU A 170 4.04 2.62 6.47
N ASN A 171 4.15 1.30 6.38
CA ASN A 171 4.44 0.41 7.50
C ASN A 171 3.53 0.61 8.73
N ARG A 172 2.30 1.05 8.48
CA ARG A 172 1.27 1.21 9.52
C ARG A 172 0.09 0.29 9.23
N ARG A 173 -0.62 -0.11 10.27
CA ARG A 173 -1.89 -0.83 10.14
C ARG A 173 -3.05 0.17 10.09
N PRO A 174 -4.11 -0.14 9.34
CA PRO A 174 -5.33 0.67 9.40
C PRO A 174 -5.87 0.66 10.84
N PRO A 175 -6.30 1.84 11.36
CA PRO A 175 -6.84 1.94 12.71
C PRO A 175 -8.11 1.10 12.86
N ASN A 176 -8.24 0.42 14.01
CA ASN A 176 -9.42 -0.40 14.31
C ASN A 176 -10.59 0.49 14.78
N ALA A 177 -11.08 1.28 13.87
CA ALA A 177 -12.18 2.20 14.07
C ALA A 177 -13.13 2.17 12.87
N THR A 178 -14.40 2.41 13.12
CA THR A 178 -15.40 2.48 12.05
C THR A 178 -16.24 3.73 12.20
N VAL A 179 -16.48 4.42 11.08
CA VAL A 179 -17.40 5.56 10.99
C VAL A 179 -18.42 5.23 9.92
N THR A 180 -19.67 5.01 10.33
CA THR A 180 -20.78 4.72 9.42
C THR A 180 -21.71 5.92 9.38
N VAL A 181 -21.72 6.61 8.23
CA VAL A 181 -22.60 7.76 8.02
C VAL A 181 -24.05 7.29 7.90
N LYS A 182 -24.96 7.97 8.62
CA LYS A 182 -26.41 7.68 8.62
C LYS A 182 -27.19 8.85 8.06
N LYS A 183 -28.45 8.60 7.72
CA LYS A 183 -29.37 9.66 7.25
C LYS A 183 -29.88 10.50 8.43
N ASN A 184 -30.19 9.88 9.56
CA ASN A 184 -30.77 10.50 10.76
C ASN A 184 -30.18 9.90 12.03
N GLY A 185 -30.39 10.52 13.20
CA GLY A 185 -30.09 9.96 14.53
C GLY A 185 -28.92 10.62 15.27
N GLY A 186 -28.33 11.66 14.70
CA GLY A 186 -27.18 12.36 15.33
C GLY A 186 -25.91 11.52 15.31
N ILE A 187 -24.89 11.96 16.06
CA ILE A 187 -23.60 11.28 16.19
C ILE A 187 -23.65 10.41 17.45
N LYS A 188 -23.55 9.09 17.24
CA LYS A 188 -23.35 8.11 18.31
C LYS A 188 -21.86 7.77 18.38
N PHE A 189 -21.27 7.94 19.55
CA PHE A 189 -19.85 7.73 19.77
C PHE A 189 -19.65 6.66 20.84
N ASN A 190 -19.11 5.53 20.41
CA ASN A 190 -18.85 4.37 21.27
C ASN A 190 -17.36 4.01 21.21
N HIS A 191 -16.82 3.57 22.33
CA HIS A 191 -15.45 3.07 22.43
C HIS A 191 -15.39 1.86 23.34
N THR A 192 -14.48 0.92 23.04
CA THR A 192 -14.27 -0.29 23.85
C THR A 192 -13.05 -0.18 24.76
N VAL A 193 -12.22 0.84 24.56
CA VAL A 193 -11.00 1.11 25.33
C VAL A 193 -11.01 2.54 25.86
N PRO A 194 -10.31 2.85 26.96
CA PRO A 194 -10.11 4.23 27.40
C PRO A 194 -9.39 5.04 26.32
N LEU A 195 -9.87 6.25 26.06
CA LEU A 195 -9.29 7.14 25.07
C LEU A 195 -8.38 8.16 25.76
N THR A 196 -7.12 8.28 25.31
CA THR A 196 -6.14 9.24 25.82
C THR A 196 -5.81 10.33 24.83
N HIS A 197 -5.93 10.04 23.52
CA HIS A 197 -5.53 10.95 22.45
C HIS A 197 -6.69 11.75 21.84
N MET A 198 -7.93 11.33 22.08
CA MET A 198 -9.10 11.98 21.49
C MET A 198 -10.32 11.84 22.39
N ASP A 199 -11.14 12.89 22.43
CA ASP A 199 -12.43 12.90 23.15
C ASP A 199 -13.63 12.99 22.18
N TYR A 200 -14.83 12.81 22.72
CA TYR A 200 -16.08 12.98 21.98
C TYR A 200 -16.20 14.35 21.29
N LYS A 201 -15.82 15.42 21.99
CA LYS A 201 -15.92 16.79 21.48
C LYS A 201 -15.03 17.01 20.27
N MET A 202 -13.82 16.43 20.29
CA MET A 202 -12.88 16.47 19.16
C MET A 202 -13.45 15.71 17.96
N ALA A 203 -13.91 14.47 18.16
CA ALA A 203 -14.52 13.65 17.12
C ALA A 203 -15.73 14.35 16.48
N TYR A 204 -16.61 14.91 17.32
CA TYR A 204 -17.80 15.65 16.88
C TYR A 204 -17.43 16.81 15.94
N ASN A 205 -16.45 17.62 16.32
CA ASN A 205 -16.07 18.79 15.52
C ASN A 205 -15.36 18.39 14.21
N ILE A 206 -14.54 17.32 14.22
CA ILE A 206 -13.94 16.81 13.01
C ILE A 206 -15.05 16.34 12.05
N LEU A 207 -16.04 15.58 12.52
CA LEU A 207 -17.15 15.12 11.69
C LEU A 207 -17.97 16.30 11.13
N HIS A 208 -18.23 17.34 11.94
CA HIS A 208 -18.89 18.57 11.50
C HIS A 208 -18.12 19.31 10.40
N GLU A 209 -16.77 19.38 10.50
CA GLU A 209 -15.92 19.96 9.44
C GLU A 209 -16.09 19.22 8.10
N TYR A 210 -16.32 17.90 8.16
CA TYR A 210 -16.62 17.09 6.97
C TYR A 210 -18.10 17.08 6.57
N LYS A 211 -18.96 17.92 7.22
CA LYS A 211 -20.42 17.99 7.00
C LYS A 211 -21.14 16.69 7.32
N ILE A 212 -20.60 15.88 8.22
CA ILE A 212 -21.20 14.65 8.71
C ILE A 212 -21.91 14.97 10.02
N HIS A 213 -23.24 15.02 9.99
CA HIS A 213 -24.07 15.39 11.15
C HIS A 213 -24.72 14.16 11.80
N ASN A 214 -24.75 13.02 11.09
CA ASN A 214 -25.33 11.78 11.57
C ASN A 214 -24.36 10.64 11.27
N ALA A 215 -23.82 10.00 12.29
CA ALA A 215 -22.89 8.87 12.14
C ALA A 215 -22.87 8.00 13.39
N ASP A 216 -22.60 6.72 13.20
CA ASP A 216 -22.17 5.82 14.27
C ASP A 216 -20.64 5.69 14.20
N VAL A 217 -19.99 6.09 15.27
CA VAL A 217 -18.55 5.98 15.47
C VAL A 217 -18.29 4.86 16.48
N MET A 218 -17.45 3.91 16.13
CA MET A 218 -17.00 2.85 17.02
C MET A 218 -15.49 2.78 17.02
N LEU A 219 -14.86 3.02 18.15
CA LEU A 219 -13.42 2.94 18.37
C LEU A 219 -13.08 1.70 19.18
N ARG A 220 -12.22 0.82 18.66
CA ARG A 220 -11.78 -0.40 19.31
C ARG A 220 -10.34 -0.34 19.80
N GLU A 221 -9.66 0.78 19.54
CA GLU A 221 -8.32 1.08 20.03
C GLU A 221 -8.20 2.58 20.30
N ASP A 222 -7.18 2.97 21.07
CA ASP A 222 -6.89 4.37 21.38
C ASP A 222 -6.15 5.01 20.21
N ILE A 223 -6.91 5.62 19.30
CA ILE A 223 -6.41 6.20 18.06
C ILE A 223 -6.10 7.69 18.21
N THR A 224 -5.15 8.16 17.41
CA THR A 224 -4.83 9.58 17.31
C THR A 224 -5.86 10.36 16.48
N VAL A 225 -5.83 11.68 16.60
CA VAL A 225 -6.67 12.57 15.77
C VAL A 225 -6.39 12.37 14.27
N ASP A 226 -5.14 12.13 13.88
CA ASP A 226 -4.76 11.90 12.49
C ASP A 226 -5.34 10.57 11.98
N ASP A 227 -5.30 9.50 12.79
CA ASP A 227 -5.90 8.22 12.46
C ASP A 227 -7.42 8.32 12.32
N PHE A 228 -8.07 9.09 13.19
CA PHE A 228 -9.51 9.32 13.09
C PHE A 228 -9.88 10.08 11.80
N ILE A 229 -9.12 11.10 11.44
CA ILE A 229 -9.29 11.82 10.17
C ILE A 229 -9.13 10.86 8.99
N ASP A 230 -8.16 9.95 9.05
CA ASP A 230 -7.94 8.95 8.00
C ASP A 230 -9.14 8.00 7.85
N VAL A 231 -9.77 7.57 8.94
CA VAL A 231 -11.01 6.76 8.93
C VAL A 231 -12.18 7.55 8.35
N VAL A 232 -12.34 8.81 8.71
CA VAL A 232 -13.43 9.68 8.22
C VAL A 232 -13.31 9.92 6.71
N ILE A 233 -12.10 10.15 6.20
CA ILE A 233 -11.85 10.34 4.77
C ILE A 233 -12.06 9.04 3.98
N GLY A 234 -11.66 7.88 4.53
CA GLY A 234 -11.91 6.55 3.97
C GLY A 234 -11.13 6.19 2.70
N ASN A 235 -10.24 7.08 2.20
CA ASN A 235 -9.48 6.84 0.96
C ASN A 235 -7.97 6.69 1.18
N ARG A 236 -7.56 6.43 2.42
CA ARG A 236 -6.16 6.18 2.75
C ARG A 236 -5.75 4.77 2.36
N ARG A 237 -4.49 4.64 1.94
CA ARG A 237 -3.87 3.36 1.64
C ARG A 237 -2.74 3.08 2.62
N TYR A 238 -2.80 1.90 3.23
CA TYR A 238 -1.80 1.38 4.15
C TYR A 238 -0.97 0.36 3.36
N ILE A 239 0.28 0.69 3.10
CA ILE A 239 1.15 -0.11 2.23
C ILE A 239 2.46 -0.37 2.96
N ASN A 240 2.95 -1.61 2.92
CA ASN A 240 4.27 -1.94 3.43
C ASN A 240 5.34 -1.27 2.58
N CYS A 241 6.42 -0.84 3.21
CA CYS A 241 7.54 -0.19 2.56
C CYS A 241 8.86 -0.81 3.02
N ILE A 242 9.71 -1.15 2.07
CA ILE A 242 11.11 -1.52 2.30
C ILE A 242 11.99 -0.32 1.97
N TYR A 243 12.87 0.07 2.89
CA TYR A 243 13.87 1.11 2.69
C TYR A 243 15.14 0.47 2.15
N CYS A 244 15.38 0.63 0.86
CA CYS A 244 16.52 0.03 0.17
C CYS A 244 17.65 1.05 0.03
N TYR A 245 18.69 0.91 0.82
CA TYR A 245 19.89 1.75 0.77
C TYR A 245 20.86 1.18 -0.27
N ASN A 246 20.96 1.86 -1.41
CA ASN A 246 21.84 1.51 -2.51
C ASN A 246 23.19 2.24 -2.41
N LYS A 247 24.19 1.77 -3.15
CA LYS A 247 25.56 2.31 -3.21
C LYS A 247 26.34 2.16 -1.90
N ILE A 248 26.16 1.02 -1.24
CA ILE A 248 26.93 0.73 -0.01
C ILE A 248 28.43 0.57 -0.23
N ASP A 249 28.85 0.41 -1.48
CA ASP A 249 30.23 0.40 -1.92
C ASP A 249 30.94 1.74 -1.69
N SER A 250 30.19 2.82 -1.53
CA SER A 250 30.71 4.20 -1.34
C SER A 250 30.75 4.67 0.11
N VAL A 251 30.34 3.83 1.07
CA VAL A 251 30.29 4.18 2.51
C VAL A 251 31.08 3.20 3.36
N SER A 252 31.38 3.56 4.63
CA SER A 252 32.12 2.70 5.55
C SER A 252 31.29 1.50 6.02
N LEU A 253 31.96 0.43 6.48
CA LEU A 253 31.27 -0.76 7.00
C LEU A 253 30.42 -0.45 8.24
N GLU A 254 30.86 0.47 9.09
CA GLU A 254 30.12 0.91 10.26
C GLU A 254 28.80 1.57 9.86
N GLU A 255 28.81 2.37 8.79
CA GLU A 255 27.60 3.00 8.27
C GLU A 255 26.66 1.96 7.61
N VAL A 256 27.22 0.99 6.86
CA VAL A 256 26.44 -0.13 6.31
C VAL A 256 25.74 -0.90 7.43
N ASP A 257 26.47 -1.24 8.50
CA ASP A 257 25.92 -1.94 9.65
C ASP A 257 24.82 -1.13 10.34
N ARG A 258 25.04 0.16 10.55
CA ARG A 258 24.04 1.07 11.11
C ARG A 258 22.75 1.11 10.26
N LEU A 259 22.88 1.20 8.94
CA LEU A 259 21.74 1.25 8.03
C LEU A 259 20.99 -0.09 7.96
N ALA A 260 21.73 -1.21 8.02
CA ALA A 260 21.14 -2.55 8.00
C ALA A 260 20.27 -2.85 9.24
N HIS A 261 20.63 -2.26 10.39
CA HIS A 261 19.85 -2.43 11.64
C HIS A 261 18.62 -1.53 11.76
N LEU A 262 18.40 -0.60 10.83
CA LEU A 262 17.18 0.20 10.83
C LEU A 262 15.95 -0.67 10.50
N PRO A 263 14.77 -0.36 11.07
CA PRO A 263 13.55 -1.12 10.79
C PRO A 263 13.16 -1.04 9.32
N HIS A 264 12.75 -2.17 8.75
CA HIS A 264 12.34 -2.33 7.35
C HIS A 264 13.42 -1.95 6.32
N SER A 265 14.69 -1.98 6.71
CA SER A 265 15.82 -1.60 5.85
C SER A 265 16.45 -2.80 5.18
N ILE A 266 17.02 -2.55 4.01
CA ILE A 266 17.93 -3.43 3.28
C ILE A 266 19.04 -2.59 2.69
N VAL A 267 20.25 -3.12 2.72
CA VAL A 267 21.45 -2.49 2.16
C VAL A 267 21.92 -3.27 0.94
N ILE A 268 22.15 -2.58 -0.17
CA ILE A 268 22.54 -3.21 -1.44
C ILE A 268 23.62 -2.40 -2.17
N SER A 269 24.31 -3.05 -3.11
CA SER A 269 25.03 -2.37 -4.19
C SER A 269 24.58 -2.95 -5.53
N CYS A 270 23.95 -2.12 -6.36
CA CYS A 270 23.61 -2.51 -7.72
C CYS A 270 24.85 -2.66 -8.60
N GLU A 271 25.89 -1.86 -8.36
CA GLU A 271 27.14 -1.88 -9.13
C GLU A 271 27.93 -3.17 -8.89
N LEU A 272 28.11 -3.53 -7.63
CA LEU A 272 28.82 -4.76 -7.23
C LEU A 272 27.89 -5.98 -7.16
N LYS A 273 26.61 -5.85 -7.46
CA LYS A 273 25.57 -6.90 -7.35
C LYS A 273 25.51 -7.55 -5.96
N LEU A 274 25.71 -6.75 -4.91
CA LEU A 274 25.68 -7.24 -3.54
C LEU A 274 24.26 -7.23 -2.98
N ASN A 275 23.89 -8.31 -2.31
CA ASN A 275 22.65 -8.47 -1.53
C ASN A 275 21.34 -8.35 -2.34
N LEU A 276 21.40 -8.54 -3.67
CA LEU A 276 20.22 -8.44 -4.54
C LEU A 276 19.27 -9.63 -4.37
N ASP A 277 19.82 -10.85 -4.18
CA ASP A 277 19.01 -12.05 -3.97
C ASP A 277 18.19 -11.95 -2.68
N TYR A 278 18.82 -11.47 -1.60
CA TYR A 278 18.12 -11.22 -0.34
C TYR A 278 17.05 -10.12 -0.47
N LEU A 279 17.28 -9.09 -1.29
CA LEU A 279 16.25 -8.08 -1.57
C LEU A 279 15.02 -8.71 -2.22
N VAL A 280 15.21 -9.62 -3.19
CA VAL A 280 14.12 -10.32 -3.87
C VAL A 280 13.36 -11.21 -2.89
N GLU A 281 14.05 -11.98 -2.06
CA GLU A 281 13.45 -12.80 -0.99
C GLU A 281 12.66 -11.93 -0.01
N ARG A 282 13.19 -10.77 0.35
CA ARG A 282 12.51 -9.83 1.26
C ARG A 282 11.26 -9.21 0.62
N ILE A 283 11.31 -8.88 -0.66
CA ILE A 283 10.14 -8.41 -1.42
C ILE A 283 9.03 -9.48 -1.39
N TRP A 284 9.39 -10.75 -1.67
CA TRP A 284 8.46 -11.87 -1.59
C TRP A 284 7.80 -11.99 -0.22
N SER A 285 8.61 -11.96 0.82
CA SER A 285 8.18 -12.06 2.22
C SER A 285 7.21 -10.94 2.63
N GLU A 286 7.48 -9.69 2.23
CA GLU A 286 6.64 -8.52 2.55
C GLU A 286 5.34 -8.47 1.73
N LEU A 287 5.32 -9.05 0.54
CA LEU A 287 4.11 -9.18 -0.28
C LEU A 287 3.11 -10.17 0.32
N ASN A 288 3.55 -11.01 1.27
CA ASN A 288 2.74 -12.04 1.91
C ASN A 288 2.05 -12.97 0.87
N LEU A 289 2.78 -13.39 -0.14
CA LEU A 289 2.33 -14.34 -1.14
C LEU A 289 2.54 -15.78 -0.65
N LEU A 290 1.67 -16.67 -1.08
CA LEU A 290 1.73 -18.11 -0.82
C LEU A 290 1.59 -18.85 -2.15
N ARG A 291 2.29 -19.97 -2.25
CA ARG A 291 2.15 -20.94 -3.35
C ARG A 291 1.23 -22.06 -2.93
N ILE A 292 0.23 -22.30 -3.71
CA ILE A 292 -0.62 -23.49 -3.59
C ILE A 292 -0.65 -24.22 -4.92
N TYR A 293 -0.93 -25.50 -4.89
CA TYR A 293 -0.97 -26.34 -6.08
C TYR A 293 -2.37 -26.82 -6.33
N THR A 294 -2.72 -27.01 -7.57
CA THR A 294 -4.03 -27.51 -7.96
C THR A 294 -3.94 -28.97 -8.37
N LYS A 295 -5.01 -29.70 -8.12
CA LYS A 295 -5.12 -31.12 -8.48
C LYS A 295 -6.49 -31.40 -9.06
N ARG A 296 -6.53 -32.00 -10.24
CA ARG A 296 -7.76 -32.56 -10.80
C ARG A 296 -8.13 -33.89 -10.13
N LYS A 297 -9.40 -34.26 -10.20
CA LYS A 297 -9.86 -35.50 -9.64
C LYS A 297 -9.15 -36.68 -10.34
N SER A 298 -8.61 -37.60 -9.54
CA SER A 298 -7.89 -38.83 -10.02
C SER A 298 -6.57 -38.61 -10.75
N GLU A 299 -6.06 -37.35 -10.80
CA GLU A 299 -4.74 -37.07 -11.37
C GLU A 299 -3.72 -36.79 -10.23
N MET A 300 -2.45 -36.81 -10.55
CA MET A 300 -1.39 -36.35 -9.64
C MET A 300 -1.42 -34.82 -9.55
N PRO A 301 -1.00 -34.24 -8.43
CA PRO A 301 -0.87 -32.77 -8.34
C PRO A 301 0.18 -32.28 -9.34
N ASP A 302 -0.11 -31.14 -9.96
CA ASP A 302 0.85 -30.43 -10.78
C ASP A 302 1.68 -29.50 -9.88
N PHE A 303 2.97 -29.80 -9.76
CA PHE A 303 3.92 -28.99 -9.00
C PHE A 303 4.75 -28.05 -9.89
N SER A 304 4.57 -28.10 -11.21
CA SER A 304 5.28 -27.24 -12.14
C SER A 304 4.70 -25.82 -12.16
N GLU A 305 3.37 -25.70 -11.98
CA GLU A 305 2.66 -24.42 -11.97
C GLU A 305 1.98 -24.20 -10.61
N ALA A 306 2.57 -23.34 -9.80
CA ALA A 306 1.97 -22.92 -8.55
C ALA A 306 0.91 -21.83 -8.81
N LEU A 307 -0.22 -21.92 -8.14
CA LEU A 307 -1.16 -20.81 -8.04
C LEU A 307 -0.74 -19.89 -6.90
N ILE A 308 -0.48 -18.64 -7.20
CA ILE A 308 -0.01 -17.65 -6.23
C ILE A 308 -1.22 -16.95 -5.61
N VAL A 309 -1.33 -17.03 -4.30
CA VAL A 309 -2.41 -16.40 -3.51
C VAL A 309 -1.84 -15.57 -2.36
N ARG A 310 -2.63 -14.73 -1.75
CA ARG A 310 -2.20 -13.96 -0.57
C ARG A 310 -2.38 -14.77 0.72
N LYS A 311 -1.51 -14.55 1.67
CA LYS A 311 -1.63 -15.12 3.02
C LYS A 311 -2.98 -14.75 3.63
N GLY A 312 -3.69 -15.77 4.16
CA GLY A 312 -5.05 -15.61 4.67
C GLY A 312 -6.14 -15.78 3.62
N SER A 313 -5.81 -16.14 2.37
CA SER A 313 -6.80 -16.43 1.35
C SER A 313 -7.62 -17.66 1.70
N THR A 314 -8.92 -17.59 1.40
CA THR A 314 -9.86 -18.68 1.57
C THR A 314 -10.02 -19.48 0.29
N ILE A 315 -10.58 -20.69 0.38
CA ILE A 315 -10.93 -21.51 -0.80
C ILE A 315 -11.84 -20.75 -1.75
N GLU A 316 -12.73 -19.90 -1.26
CA GLU A 316 -13.56 -19.03 -2.09
C GLU A 316 -12.72 -18.12 -3.00
N GLN A 317 -11.71 -17.47 -2.42
CA GLN A 317 -10.79 -16.59 -3.15
C GLN A 317 -9.95 -17.36 -4.15
N VAL A 318 -9.48 -18.55 -3.78
CA VAL A 318 -8.77 -19.48 -4.67
C VAL A 318 -9.65 -19.85 -5.88
N CYS A 319 -10.90 -20.25 -5.64
CA CYS A 319 -11.85 -20.55 -6.70
C CYS A 319 -12.07 -19.35 -7.64
N ASN A 320 -12.29 -18.16 -7.07
CA ASN A 320 -12.51 -16.94 -7.85
C ASN A 320 -11.29 -16.53 -8.68
N GLN A 321 -10.08 -16.82 -8.22
CA GLN A 321 -8.85 -16.54 -8.97
C GLN A 321 -8.68 -17.46 -10.17
N ILE A 322 -9.06 -18.74 -10.03
CA ILE A 322 -9.05 -19.70 -11.15
C ILE A 322 -10.18 -19.37 -12.13
N HIS A 323 -11.41 -19.33 -11.64
CA HIS A 323 -12.57 -18.93 -12.42
C HIS A 323 -13.75 -18.59 -11.50
N ARG A 324 -14.43 -17.48 -11.78
CA ARG A 324 -15.52 -16.97 -10.93
C ARG A 324 -16.68 -17.96 -10.73
N SER A 325 -17.01 -18.76 -11.75
CA SER A 325 -18.10 -19.75 -11.64
C SER A 325 -17.77 -20.92 -10.71
N LEU A 326 -16.48 -21.19 -10.43
CA LEU A 326 -16.09 -22.31 -9.56
C LEU A 326 -16.52 -22.08 -8.11
N ALA A 327 -16.50 -20.83 -7.63
CA ALA A 327 -16.96 -20.51 -6.28
C ALA A 327 -18.47 -20.77 -6.09
N GLU A 328 -19.27 -20.46 -7.12
CA GLU A 328 -20.74 -20.65 -7.10
C GLU A 328 -21.12 -22.14 -7.23
N GLN A 329 -20.35 -22.90 -8.00
CA GLN A 329 -20.60 -24.32 -8.26
C GLN A 329 -19.91 -25.24 -7.25
N LEU A 330 -19.15 -24.70 -6.31
CA LEU A 330 -18.39 -25.52 -5.36
C LEU A 330 -19.36 -26.38 -4.52
N ARG A 331 -19.10 -27.69 -4.51
CA ARG A 331 -19.71 -28.61 -3.56
C ARG A 331 -18.85 -28.73 -2.30
N TYR A 332 -17.57 -28.97 -2.45
CA TYR A 332 -16.53 -28.97 -1.42
C TYR A 332 -15.15 -28.96 -2.09
N ALA A 333 -14.11 -28.59 -1.33
CA ALA A 333 -12.74 -28.80 -1.73
C ALA A 333 -12.07 -29.88 -0.88
N LEU A 334 -11.10 -30.56 -1.47
CA LEU A 334 -10.18 -31.46 -0.76
C LEU A 334 -8.83 -30.77 -0.66
N VAL A 335 -8.28 -30.73 0.52
CA VAL A 335 -6.99 -30.09 0.80
C VAL A 335 -6.03 -31.11 1.38
N TRP A 336 -4.81 -31.13 0.86
CA TRP A 336 -3.65 -31.86 1.39
C TRP A 336 -2.59 -30.81 1.72
N GLY A 337 -2.01 -30.84 2.89
CA GLY A 337 -0.93 -29.95 3.27
C GLY A 337 -1.04 -29.43 4.71
N ARG A 338 -0.41 -28.29 4.95
CA ARG A 338 -0.26 -27.75 6.31
C ARG A 338 -1.55 -27.22 6.93
N SER A 339 -2.49 -26.75 6.10
CA SER A 339 -3.78 -26.23 6.61
C SER A 339 -4.76 -27.36 6.98
N ALA A 340 -4.51 -28.58 6.49
CA ALA A 340 -5.37 -29.72 6.71
C ALA A 340 -4.97 -30.50 7.98
N LYS A 341 -5.95 -30.86 8.82
CA LYS A 341 -5.74 -31.75 9.98
C LYS A 341 -5.52 -33.20 9.56
N HIS A 342 -6.10 -33.60 8.44
CA HIS A 342 -6.00 -34.92 7.83
C HIS A 342 -5.77 -34.78 6.32
N ASN A 343 -5.00 -35.68 5.72
CA ASN A 343 -4.67 -35.66 4.29
C ASN A 343 -5.37 -36.81 3.54
N PRO A 344 -6.43 -36.56 2.76
CA PRO A 344 -7.07 -35.27 2.46
C PRO A 344 -8.10 -34.85 3.51
N GLN A 345 -8.30 -33.53 3.64
CA GLN A 345 -9.40 -32.97 4.41
C GLN A 345 -10.44 -32.34 3.48
N ARG A 346 -11.70 -32.68 3.70
CA ARG A 346 -12.81 -32.00 3.04
C ARG A 346 -13.10 -30.68 3.73
N VAL A 347 -13.09 -29.58 2.97
CA VAL A 347 -13.24 -28.22 3.48
C VAL A 347 -14.30 -27.43 2.72
N SER A 348 -14.79 -26.34 3.33
CA SER A 348 -15.74 -25.40 2.75
C SER A 348 -15.03 -24.18 2.14
N LEU A 349 -15.83 -23.24 1.58
CA LEU A 349 -15.34 -21.97 1.02
C LEU A 349 -14.53 -21.12 2.00
N THR A 350 -14.84 -21.19 3.29
CA THR A 350 -14.22 -20.34 4.34
C THR A 350 -12.88 -20.85 4.86
N HIS A 351 -12.43 -22.02 4.42
CA HIS A 351 -11.16 -22.59 4.85
C HIS A 351 -9.99 -21.76 4.32
N VAL A 352 -9.05 -21.42 5.20
CA VAL A 352 -7.86 -20.63 4.89
C VAL A 352 -6.72 -21.55 4.47
N VAL A 353 -6.16 -21.31 3.30
CA VAL A 353 -5.03 -22.08 2.76
C VAL A 353 -3.68 -21.64 3.31
N GLN A 354 -2.70 -22.54 3.29
CA GLN A 354 -1.33 -22.28 3.70
C GLN A 354 -0.34 -22.64 2.60
N GLU A 355 0.92 -22.23 2.78
CA GLU A 355 2.02 -22.46 1.85
C GLU A 355 2.21 -23.96 1.57
N GLY A 356 2.23 -24.32 0.28
CA GLY A 356 2.44 -25.67 -0.19
C GLY A 356 1.21 -26.58 -0.13
N ASP A 357 0.02 -26.05 0.16
CA ASP A 357 -1.21 -26.83 0.13
C ASP A 357 -1.56 -27.26 -1.31
N VAL A 358 -2.05 -28.48 -1.45
CA VAL A 358 -2.63 -28.99 -2.69
C VAL A 358 -4.15 -28.95 -2.57
N VAL A 359 -4.82 -28.29 -3.51
CA VAL A 359 -6.26 -28.10 -3.49
C VAL A 359 -6.92 -28.80 -4.69
N SER A 360 -7.93 -29.62 -4.41
CA SER A 360 -8.79 -30.20 -5.46
C SER A 360 -10.21 -29.70 -5.28
N ILE A 361 -10.71 -28.99 -6.29
CA ILE A 361 -12.05 -28.41 -6.31
C ILE A 361 -13.04 -29.44 -6.86
N VAL A 362 -14.10 -29.70 -6.09
CA VAL A 362 -15.19 -30.60 -6.51
C VAL A 362 -16.46 -29.77 -6.67
N THR A 363 -16.92 -29.68 -7.92
CA THR A 363 -18.16 -28.98 -8.30
C THR A 363 -19.38 -29.88 -8.18
N LYS A 364 -20.56 -29.27 -8.20
CA LYS A 364 -21.87 -29.96 -8.18
C LYS A 364 -22.11 -30.73 -9.44
#